data_2df0cafacaabefb8c14a5898cf68a7bf
#
_entry.id   2df0cafacaabefb8c14a5898cf68a7bf
#
_cell.length_a   1.000
_cell.length_b   1.000
_cell.length_c   1.000
_cell.angle_alpha   90.00
_cell.angle_beta   90.00
_cell.angle_gamma   90.00
#
_symmetry.space_group_name_H-M   'P 1'
#
loop_
_entity.id
_entity.type
_entity.pdbx_description
1 polymer ?
#
loop_
_entity_poly.entity_id
_entity_poly.type
_entity_poly.pdbx_seq_one_letter_code
_entity_poly.pdbx_strand_id
1 'polypeptide(L)'
;MLRNSTSAPLLPNGMLAAYPLTVAQKIAVDICYRLQPYCDKINIAGSVRRKKSEVKDIEIICVPKKEILKDMFGWDECVIVNLQFQKEAEQLGEVVKGKSDGKYMQIKLPQGINLDLFMPDDFDYYRQYAIRTGSADYAAKIIAGGWRKIGWCGSDKGLRKMSDCIETKMPDGKSKWKCVKSNAELPPFWKSEEEFFNWINVKMLPPEQRIV
;
A
#
# COMPACT_ATOMS: atom_id res chain seq x y z
N MET A 1 24.94 -5.45 26.67
CA MET A 1 23.46 -5.24 26.56
C MET A 1 23.19 -3.75 26.71
N LEU A 2 23.09 -3.03 25.62
CA LEU A 2 22.68 -1.62 25.63
C LEU A 2 21.32 -1.55 24.91
N ARG A 3 20.26 -1.40 25.70
CA ARG A 3 18.92 -1.07 25.21
C ARG A 3 18.91 0.41 24.85
N ASN A 4 19.22 0.76 23.59
CA ASN A 4 18.92 2.08 23.08
C ASN A 4 17.45 2.08 22.64
N SER A 5 16.55 2.39 23.56
CA SER A 5 15.16 2.74 23.24
C SER A 5 15.16 4.17 22.69
N THR A 6 15.30 4.31 21.40
CA THR A 6 15.01 5.58 20.71
C THR A 6 13.50 5.67 20.45
N SER A 7 12.72 5.88 21.51
CA SER A 7 11.35 6.34 21.38
C SER A 7 11.40 7.79 20.90
N ALA A 8 10.61 8.13 19.85
CA ALA A 8 10.52 9.51 19.42
C ALA A 8 9.99 10.39 20.56
N PRO A 9 10.57 11.58 20.76
CA PRO A 9 10.03 12.52 21.72
C PRO A 9 8.63 12.95 21.28
N LEU A 10 7.67 12.89 22.19
CA LEU A 10 6.37 13.51 22.00
C LEU A 10 6.56 15.03 21.95
N LEU A 11 6.04 15.67 20.93
CA LEU A 11 5.93 17.11 20.89
C LEU A 11 4.97 17.56 22.00
N PRO A 12 5.08 18.80 22.54
CA PRO A 12 4.24 19.31 23.62
C PRO A 12 2.73 19.29 23.34
N ASN A 13 2.34 19.13 22.07
CA ASN A 13 0.94 19.04 21.61
C ASN A 13 0.46 17.59 21.40
N GLY A 14 1.20 16.58 21.86
CA GLY A 14 0.83 15.16 21.71
C GLY A 14 1.00 14.59 20.28
N MET A 15 1.52 15.35 19.34
CA MET A 15 1.84 14.85 18.00
C MET A 15 3.14 14.02 18.04
N LEU A 16 3.16 12.90 17.33
CA LEU A 16 4.38 12.13 17.11
C LEU A 16 5.38 12.99 16.35
N ALA A 17 6.60 13.13 16.89
CA ALA A 17 7.67 13.81 16.19
C ALA A 17 7.99 13.08 14.88
N ALA A 18 8.27 13.83 13.83
CA ALA A 18 8.76 13.26 12.60
C ALA A 18 10.17 12.66 12.82
N TYR A 19 10.44 11.55 12.17
CA TYR A 19 11.73 10.86 12.24
C TYR A 19 12.65 11.34 11.13
N PRO A 20 13.97 11.46 11.37
CA PRO A 20 14.94 11.67 10.30
C PRO A 20 14.84 10.52 9.28
N LEU A 21 15.01 10.84 7.99
CA LEU A 21 14.96 9.86 6.91
C LEU A 21 15.85 8.62 7.17
N THR A 22 17.07 8.85 7.65
CA THR A 22 18.05 7.78 7.91
C THR A 22 17.54 6.77 8.93
N VAL A 23 16.85 7.23 9.96
CA VAL A 23 16.24 6.37 11.00
C VAL A 23 15.05 5.62 10.43
N ALA A 24 14.11 6.33 9.78
CA ALA A 24 12.92 5.71 9.20
C ALA A 24 13.28 4.71 8.08
N GLN A 25 14.28 5.02 7.26
CA GLN A 25 14.77 4.12 6.21
C GLN A 25 15.38 2.84 6.78
N LYS A 26 16.17 2.94 7.85
CA LYS A 26 16.73 1.75 8.52
C LYS A 26 15.62 0.85 9.04
N ILE A 27 14.63 1.41 9.74
CA ILE A 27 13.48 0.65 10.25
C ILE A 27 12.71 -0.01 9.08
N ALA A 28 12.46 0.72 8.00
CA ALA A 28 11.75 0.20 6.84
C ALA A 28 12.50 -0.95 6.15
N VAL A 29 13.83 -0.83 6.02
CA VAL A 29 14.68 -1.89 5.46
C VAL A 29 14.67 -3.14 6.35
N ASP A 30 14.79 -2.98 7.67
CA ASP A 30 14.77 -4.10 8.62
C ASP A 30 13.42 -4.85 8.55
N ILE A 31 12.30 -4.13 8.42
CA ILE A 31 10.97 -4.73 8.25
C ILE A 31 10.86 -5.45 6.90
N CYS A 32 11.30 -4.83 5.80
CA CYS A 32 11.31 -5.47 4.50
C CYS A 32 12.12 -6.78 4.53
N TYR A 33 13.31 -6.76 5.13
CA TYR A 33 14.16 -7.94 5.25
C TYR A 33 13.47 -9.07 6.04
N ARG A 34 12.77 -8.73 7.13
CA ARG A 34 12.02 -9.69 7.95
C ARG A 34 10.84 -10.32 7.22
N LEU A 35 10.10 -9.54 6.43
CA LEU A 35 8.90 -10.02 5.73
C LEU A 35 9.19 -10.63 4.35
N GLN A 36 10.33 -10.29 3.72
CA GLN A 36 10.67 -10.72 2.36
C GLN A 36 10.58 -12.23 2.10
N PRO A 37 10.98 -13.14 3.02
CA PRO A 37 10.86 -14.59 2.79
C PRO A 37 9.42 -15.06 2.52
N TYR A 38 8.44 -14.31 3.03
CA TYR A 38 7.01 -14.63 2.99
C TYR A 38 6.23 -13.80 1.97
N CYS A 39 6.92 -13.03 1.13
CA CYS A 39 6.32 -12.18 0.10
C CYS A 39 6.85 -12.58 -1.29
N ASP A 40 5.98 -12.46 -2.30
CA ASP A 40 6.38 -12.53 -3.72
C ASP A 40 6.98 -11.19 -4.17
N LYS A 41 6.46 -10.09 -3.60
CA LYS A 41 6.96 -8.73 -3.82
C LYS A 41 6.90 -7.96 -2.51
N ILE A 42 7.91 -7.14 -2.24
CA ILE A 42 7.91 -6.19 -1.11
C ILE A 42 8.79 -4.99 -1.44
N ASN A 43 8.28 -3.78 -1.20
CA ASN A 43 9.01 -2.55 -1.42
C ASN A 43 8.61 -1.45 -0.44
N ILE A 44 9.56 -0.59 -0.12
CA ILE A 44 9.32 0.65 0.62
C ILE A 44 8.61 1.64 -0.30
N ALA A 45 7.61 2.34 0.23
CA ALA A 45 6.83 3.36 -0.47
C ALA A 45 6.88 4.71 0.28
N GLY A 46 5.94 5.57 0.02
CA GLY A 46 5.68 6.79 0.77
C GLY A 46 6.82 7.79 0.83
N SER A 47 6.86 8.49 1.93
CA SER A 47 7.83 9.56 2.19
C SER A 47 9.27 9.04 2.27
N VAL A 48 9.49 7.81 2.74
CA VAL A 48 10.80 7.15 2.76
C VAL A 48 11.32 6.94 1.34
N ARG A 49 10.51 6.38 0.44
CA ARG A 49 10.88 6.19 -0.97
C ARG A 49 11.12 7.52 -1.68
N ARG A 50 10.36 8.57 -1.34
CA ARG A 50 10.56 9.93 -1.86
C ARG A 50 11.76 10.66 -1.24
N LYS A 51 12.48 10.04 -0.33
CA LYS A 51 13.64 10.61 0.37
C LYS A 51 13.34 11.93 1.08
N LYS A 52 12.15 12.07 1.69
CA LYS A 52 11.85 13.24 2.51
C LYS A 52 12.75 13.28 3.73
N SER A 53 13.27 14.45 4.07
CA SER A 53 14.14 14.65 5.24
C SER A 53 13.48 14.24 6.56
N GLU A 54 12.15 14.43 6.63
CA GLU A 54 11.31 14.08 7.78
C GLU A 54 10.20 13.11 7.39
N VAL A 55 10.06 12.05 8.15
CA VAL A 55 9.13 10.94 7.93
C VAL A 55 8.21 10.81 9.13
N LYS A 56 6.89 10.85 8.92
CA LYS A 56 5.87 10.71 9.98
C LYS A 56 5.40 9.27 10.15
N ASP A 57 5.39 8.51 9.07
CA ASP A 57 4.95 7.12 8.96
C ASP A 57 5.80 6.36 7.96
N ILE A 58 5.93 5.08 8.14
CA ILE A 58 6.58 4.18 7.19
C ILE A 58 5.49 3.52 6.37
N GLU A 59 5.61 3.59 5.04
CA GLU A 59 4.72 2.91 4.11
C GLU A 59 5.48 1.78 3.41
N ILE A 60 4.95 0.56 3.50
CA ILE A 60 5.49 -0.62 2.80
C ILE A 60 4.34 -1.24 2.01
N ILE A 61 4.64 -1.64 0.78
CA ILE A 61 3.72 -2.40 -0.06
C ILE A 61 4.29 -3.78 -0.32
N CYS A 62 3.48 -4.82 -0.15
CA CYS A 62 3.90 -6.20 -0.40
C CYS A 62 2.76 -7.04 -0.98
N VAL A 63 3.14 -8.13 -1.63
CA VAL A 63 2.24 -9.21 -2.03
C VAL A 63 2.65 -10.42 -1.19
N PRO A 64 1.94 -10.71 -0.10
CA PRO A 64 2.20 -11.90 0.70
C PRO A 64 2.01 -13.17 -0.13
N LYS A 65 2.87 -14.16 0.06
CA LYS A 65 2.67 -15.49 -0.49
C LYS A 65 1.35 -16.06 -0.01
N LYS A 66 0.75 -16.90 -0.84
CA LYS A 66 -0.48 -17.64 -0.50
C LYS A 66 -0.15 -19.10 -0.29
N GLU A 67 -0.92 -19.73 0.55
CA GLU A 67 -0.85 -21.18 0.77
C GLU A 67 -2.25 -21.79 0.72
N ILE A 68 -2.30 -23.06 0.39
CA ILE A 68 -3.54 -23.83 0.32
C ILE A 68 -3.67 -24.59 1.61
N LEU A 69 -4.74 -24.30 2.36
CA LEU A 69 -5.15 -25.13 3.47
C LEU A 69 -6.19 -26.13 2.98
N LYS A 70 -5.98 -27.39 3.34
CA LYS A 70 -6.96 -28.47 3.14
C LYS A 70 -7.67 -28.73 4.46
N ASP A 71 -8.96 -29.05 4.37
CA ASP A 71 -9.69 -29.54 5.52
C ASP A 71 -9.10 -30.87 6.01
N MET A 72 -9.54 -31.34 7.19
CA MET A 72 -9.02 -32.56 7.80
C MET A 72 -9.27 -33.81 6.95
N PHE A 73 -10.20 -33.76 5.98
CA PHE A 73 -10.56 -34.85 5.09
C PHE A 73 -10.01 -34.65 3.65
N GLY A 74 -9.39 -33.48 3.36
CA GLY A 74 -8.86 -33.14 2.04
C GLY A 74 -9.93 -32.81 0.98
N TRP A 75 -11.19 -32.56 1.41
CA TRP A 75 -12.32 -32.33 0.52
C TRP A 75 -12.46 -30.87 0.12
N ASP A 76 -12.18 -29.98 1.06
CA ASP A 76 -12.24 -28.54 0.82
C ASP A 76 -10.84 -27.92 0.86
N GLU A 77 -10.55 -27.10 -0.14
CA GLU A 77 -9.32 -26.32 -0.23
C GLU A 77 -9.64 -24.83 -0.12
N CYS A 78 -8.97 -24.10 0.77
CA CYS A 78 -9.04 -22.66 0.81
C CYS A 78 -7.66 -22.02 0.61
N VAL A 79 -7.62 -20.94 -0.16
CA VAL A 79 -6.40 -20.16 -0.39
C VAL A 79 -6.35 -19.06 0.64
N ILE A 80 -5.33 -19.07 1.48
CA ILE A 80 -5.12 -18.07 2.52
C ILE A 80 -3.80 -17.34 2.31
N VAL A 81 -3.65 -16.19 2.97
CA VAL A 81 -2.35 -15.54 3.14
C VAL A 81 -1.47 -16.43 4.01
N ASN A 82 -0.21 -16.60 3.63
CA ASN A 82 0.77 -17.43 4.36
C ASN A 82 0.77 -17.13 5.85
N LEU A 83 0.59 -18.18 6.68
CA LEU A 83 0.44 -18.06 8.13
C LEU A 83 1.68 -17.47 8.81
N GLN A 84 2.87 -17.77 8.28
CA GLN A 84 4.10 -17.22 8.85
C GLN A 84 4.23 -15.72 8.54
N PHE A 85 3.78 -15.27 7.34
CA PHE A 85 3.67 -13.83 7.05
C PHE A 85 2.77 -13.14 8.07
N GLN A 86 1.58 -13.68 8.33
CA GLN A 86 0.63 -13.10 9.28
C GLN A 86 1.25 -12.96 10.67
N LYS A 87 1.87 -14.04 11.16
CA LYS A 87 2.56 -14.05 12.45
C LYS A 87 3.68 -13.02 12.53
N GLU A 88 4.54 -12.96 11.50
CA GLU A 88 5.65 -11.99 11.47
C GLU A 88 5.15 -10.54 11.39
N ALA A 89 4.11 -10.27 10.61
CA ALA A 89 3.52 -8.94 10.50
C ALA A 89 2.91 -8.49 11.84
N GLU A 90 2.16 -9.35 12.52
CA GLU A 90 1.55 -9.05 13.83
C GLU A 90 2.57 -8.86 14.94
N GLN A 91 3.73 -9.51 14.86
CA GLN A 91 4.83 -9.36 15.82
C GLN A 91 5.69 -8.10 15.60
N LEU A 92 5.45 -7.30 14.56
CA LEU A 92 6.19 -6.04 14.36
C LEU A 92 5.84 -4.99 15.42
N GLY A 93 4.63 -5.02 16.00
CA GLY A 93 4.20 -4.06 17.01
C GLY A 93 2.72 -4.19 17.35
N GLU A 94 2.14 -3.12 17.87
CA GLU A 94 0.72 -3.05 18.21
C GLU A 94 -0.12 -2.82 16.95
N VAL A 95 -1.04 -3.72 16.64
CA VAL A 95 -1.99 -3.57 15.52
C VAL A 95 -3.02 -2.50 15.86
N VAL A 96 -2.99 -1.40 15.14
CA VAL A 96 -3.92 -0.26 15.33
C VAL A 96 -5.17 -0.43 14.47
N LYS A 97 -5.00 -0.92 13.23
CA LYS A 97 -6.08 -1.04 12.26
C LYS A 97 -5.78 -2.12 11.22
N GLY A 98 -6.85 -2.72 10.68
CA GLY A 98 -6.75 -3.73 9.62
C GLY A 98 -6.38 -5.11 10.16
N LYS A 99 -5.96 -6.01 9.25
CA LYS A 99 -5.62 -7.41 9.54
C LYS A 99 -4.49 -7.88 8.66
N SER A 100 -3.71 -8.85 9.13
CA SER A 100 -2.58 -9.45 8.42
C SER A 100 -2.98 -10.30 7.20
N ASP A 101 -4.23 -10.76 7.16
CA ASP A 101 -4.84 -11.46 6.02
C ASP A 101 -5.64 -10.55 5.09
N GLY A 102 -5.71 -9.24 5.41
CA GLY A 102 -6.44 -8.22 4.65
C GLY A 102 -5.59 -7.52 3.59
N LYS A 103 -6.14 -6.43 3.04
CA LYS A 103 -5.45 -5.59 2.04
C LYS A 103 -4.65 -4.44 2.65
N TYR A 104 -4.76 -4.24 3.96
CA TYR A 104 -4.13 -3.15 4.69
C TYR A 104 -4.06 -3.46 6.18
N MET A 105 -2.94 -3.07 6.79
CA MET A 105 -2.70 -3.16 8.22
C MET A 105 -1.89 -1.95 8.68
N GLN A 106 -2.29 -1.32 9.78
CA GLN A 106 -1.52 -0.28 10.45
C GLN A 106 -1.00 -0.80 11.77
N ILE A 107 0.28 -0.63 11.99
CA ILE A 107 1.01 -1.15 13.15
C ILE A 107 1.76 0.01 13.80
N LYS A 108 1.61 0.18 15.10
CA LYS A 108 2.45 1.06 15.90
C LYS A 108 3.70 0.29 16.29
N LEU A 109 4.82 0.66 15.70
CA LEU A 109 6.10 0.01 15.95
C LEU A 109 6.65 0.34 17.35
N PRO A 110 7.50 -0.52 17.94
CA PRO A 110 8.13 -0.27 19.25
C PRO A 110 8.93 1.04 19.31
N GLN A 111 9.40 1.54 18.16
CA GLN A 111 10.08 2.82 18.03
C GLN A 111 9.13 4.02 18.15
N GLY A 112 7.81 3.80 18.14
CA GLY A 112 6.78 4.84 18.21
C GLY A 112 6.31 5.40 16.87
N ILE A 113 6.95 5.04 15.74
CA ILE A 113 6.49 5.39 14.39
C ILE A 113 5.41 4.39 13.93
N ASN A 114 4.44 4.85 13.15
CA ASN A 114 3.45 3.97 12.54
C ASN A 114 4.00 3.36 11.25
N LEU A 115 3.67 2.09 11.04
CA LEU A 115 3.84 1.37 9.78
C LEU A 115 2.47 1.19 9.13
N ASP A 116 2.33 1.67 7.91
CA ASP A 116 1.23 1.35 7.01
C ASP A 116 1.67 0.25 6.04
N LEU A 117 1.15 -0.94 6.24
CA LEU A 117 1.44 -2.12 5.42
C LEU A 117 0.29 -2.35 4.44
N PHE A 118 0.56 -2.13 3.15
CA PHE A 118 -0.40 -2.30 2.06
C PHE A 118 -0.18 -3.65 1.37
N MET A 119 -1.22 -4.46 1.26
CA MET A 119 -1.18 -5.82 0.73
C MET A 119 -2.18 -5.99 -0.43
N PRO A 120 -1.95 -5.32 -1.57
CA PRO A 120 -2.79 -5.49 -2.74
C PRO A 120 -2.65 -6.90 -3.33
N ASP A 121 -3.62 -7.29 -4.14
CA ASP A 121 -3.45 -8.44 -5.03
C ASP A 121 -2.32 -8.19 -6.02
N ASP A 122 -1.64 -9.25 -6.45
CA ASP A 122 -0.45 -9.15 -7.32
C ASP A 122 -0.74 -8.37 -8.61
N PHE A 123 -1.91 -8.57 -9.19
CA PHE A 123 -2.30 -7.89 -10.42
C PHE A 123 -2.46 -6.36 -10.26
N ASP A 124 -2.70 -5.86 -9.03
CA ASP A 124 -2.88 -4.45 -8.71
C ASP A 124 -1.64 -3.80 -8.09
N TYR A 125 -0.57 -4.57 -7.91
CA TYR A 125 0.60 -4.17 -7.16
C TYR A 125 1.23 -2.87 -7.67
N TYR A 126 1.54 -2.77 -8.96
CA TYR A 126 2.26 -1.61 -9.50
C TYR A 126 1.41 -0.33 -9.52
N ARG A 127 0.10 -0.45 -9.69
CA ARG A 127 -0.81 0.70 -9.51
C ARG A 127 -0.79 1.19 -8.07
N GLN A 128 -0.92 0.29 -7.09
CA GLN A 128 -0.88 0.65 -5.68
C GLN A 128 0.50 1.20 -5.30
N TYR A 129 1.57 0.63 -5.83
CA TYR A 129 2.93 1.12 -5.58
C TYR A 129 3.14 2.55 -6.09
N ALA A 130 2.61 2.87 -7.27
CA ALA A 130 2.63 4.23 -7.80
C ALA A 130 1.84 5.21 -6.91
N ILE A 131 0.60 4.81 -6.52
CA ILE A 131 -0.28 5.62 -5.64
C ILE A 131 0.40 5.87 -4.29
N ARG A 132 0.93 4.83 -3.64
CA ARG A 132 1.55 4.94 -2.31
C ARG A 132 2.90 5.64 -2.34
N THR A 133 3.55 5.71 -3.50
CA THR A 133 4.80 6.48 -3.66
C THR A 133 4.56 7.97 -3.81
N GLY A 134 3.55 8.40 -4.56
CA GLY A 134 3.25 9.83 -4.78
C GLY A 134 2.72 10.53 -3.52
N SER A 135 2.78 11.88 -3.50
CA SER A 135 1.99 12.64 -2.53
C SER A 135 0.50 12.40 -2.76
N ALA A 136 -0.34 12.70 -1.76
CA ALA A 136 -1.79 12.56 -1.90
C ALA A 136 -2.32 13.31 -3.14
N ASP A 137 -1.82 14.53 -3.37
CA ASP A 137 -2.18 15.35 -4.53
C ASP A 137 -1.66 14.76 -5.85
N TYR A 138 -0.42 14.25 -5.87
CA TYR A 138 0.11 13.57 -7.05
C TYR A 138 -0.72 12.34 -7.40
N ALA A 139 -1.05 11.51 -6.42
CA ALA A 139 -1.90 10.35 -6.63
C ALA A 139 -3.30 10.72 -7.15
N ALA A 140 -3.92 11.77 -6.58
CA ALA A 140 -5.27 12.20 -6.96
C ALA A 140 -5.33 12.95 -8.30
N LYS A 141 -4.38 13.85 -8.55
CA LYS A 141 -4.40 14.75 -9.73
C LYS A 141 -3.72 14.13 -10.94
N ILE A 142 -2.56 13.51 -10.73
CA ILE A 142 -1.72 12.99 -11.82
C ILE A 142 -2.08 11.53 -12.14
N ILE A 143 -1.96 10.64 -11.15
CA ILE A 143 -2.21 9.20 -11.39
C ILE A 143 -3.70 8.95 -11.66
N ALA A 144 -4.59 9.41 -10.79
CA ALA A 144 -6.02 9.22 -10.99
C ALA A 144 -6.56 10.05 -12.16
N GLY A 145 -5.97 11.21 -12.43
CA GLY A 145 -6.23 11.99 -13.64
C GLY A 145 -5.87 11.23 -14.91
N GLY A 146 -4.75 10.49 -14.90
CA GLY A 146 -4.28 9.69 -16.03
C GLY A 146 -5.30 8.62 -16.43
N TRP A 147 -5.67 7.71 -15.51
CA TRP A 147 -6.65 6.65 -15.86
C TRP A 147 -8.05 7.21 -16.17
N ARG A 148 -8.45 8.34 -15.55
CA ARG A 148 -9.74 9.00 -15.92
C ARG A 148 -9.75 9.47 -17.36
N LYS A 149 -8.66 10.04 -17.86
CA LYS A 149 -8.54 10.50 -19.27
C LYS A 149 -8.69 9.37 -20.27
N ILE A 150 -8.35 8.15 -19.89
CA ILE A 150 -8.52 6.96 -20.73
C ILE A 150 -9.80 6.17 -20.42
N GLY A 151 -10.76 6.78 -19.70
CA GLY A 151 -12.09 6.23 -19.45
C GLY A 151 -12.18 5.22 -18.29
N TRP A 152 -11.24 5.23 -17.33
CA TRP A 152 -11.24 4.35 -16.18
C TRP A 152 -11.52 5.10 -14.88
N CYS A 153 -12.06 4.39 -13.89
CA CYS A 153 -12.28 4.92 -12.54
C CYS A 153 -11.90 3.91 -11.46
N GLY A 154 -11.53 4.42 -10.29
CA GLY A 154 -11.37 3.59 -9.09
C GLY A 154 -12.74 3.28 -8.50
N SER A 155 -13.19 2.04 -8.59
CA SER A 155 -14.47 1.57 -8.07
C SER A 155 -14.30 0.74 -6.78
N ASP A 156 -15.43 0.31 -6.21
CA ASP A 156 -15.49 -0.64 -5.10
C ASP A 156 -14.83 -2.00 -5.42
N LYS A 157 -14.71 -2.34 -6.71
CA LYS A 157 -14.06 -3.56 -7.20
C LYS A 157 -12.67 -3.31 -7.82
N GLY A 158 -12.00 -2.20 -7.44
CA GLY A 158 -10.74 -1.78 -8.03
C GLY A 158 -10.94 -0.94 -9.30
N LEU A 159 -9.93 -0.91 -10.17
CA LEU A 159 -9.97 -0.13 -11.40
C LEU A 159 -10.91 -0.78 -12.43
N ARG A 160 -11.86 0.01 -12.96
CA ARG A 160 -12.86 -0.44 -13.95
C ARG A 160 -13.10 0.66 -14.97
N LYS A 161 -13.64 0.30 -16.14
CA LYS A 161 -14.12 1.30 -17.12
C LYS A 161 -15.27 2.11 -16.52
N MET A 162 -15.28 3.40 -16.78
CA MET A 162 -16.38 4.28 -16.34
C MET A 162 -17.73 3.82 -16.88
N SER A 163 -17.77 3.28 -18.11
CA SER A 163 -18.96 2.70 -18.73
C SER A 163 -19.57 1.51 -17.98
N ASP A 164 -18.77 0.85 -17.14
CA ASP A 164 -19.19 -0.33 -16.36
C ASP A 164 -19.58 0.04 -14.93
N CYS A 165 -19.56 1.35 -14.60
CA CYS A 165 -19.74 1.86 -13.24
C CYS A 165 -20.80 2.96 -13.18
N ILE A 166 -21.39 3.11 -12.00
CA ILE A 166 -22.26 4.25 -11.66
C ILE A 166 -21.50 5.19 -10.75
N GLU A 167 -21.52 6.47 -11.11
CA GLU A 167 -20.96 7.54 -10.27
C GLU A 167 -22.02 8.08 -9.30
N THR A 168 -21.64 8.22 -8.04
CA THR A 168 -22.42 8.91 -7.02
C THR A 168 -21.63 10.10 -6.50
N LYS A 169 -22.19 11.29 -6.57
CA LYS A 169 -21.61 12.50 -5.96
C LYS A 169 -21.82 12.46 -4.45
N MET A 170 -20.75 12.64 -3.70
CA MET A 170 -20.78 12.74 -2.25
C MET A 170 -20.98 14.20 -1.80
N PRO A 171 -21.50 14.46 -0.57
CA PRO A 171 -21.68 15.81 -0.07
C PRO A 171 -20.41 16.66 -0.04
N ASP A 172 -19.24 16.04 0.07
CA ASP A 172 -17.91 16.68 0.04
C ASP A 172 -17.40 16.99 -1.39
N GLY A 173 -18.26 16.79 -2.41
CA GLY A 173 -17.94 17.01 -3.84
C GLY A 173 -17.13 15.90 -4.49
N LYS A 174 -16.70 14.89 -3.73
CA LYS A 174 -15.98 13.75 -4.29
C LYS A 174 -16.93 12.80 -5.00
N SER A 175 -16.38 12.04 -5.95
CA SER A 175 -17.11 10.99 -6.66
C SER A 175 -16.77 9.62 -6.10
N LYS A 176 -17.81 8.84 -5.83
CA LYS A 176 -17.69 7.41 -5.50
C LYS A 176 -18.23 6.60 -6.68
N TRP A 177 -17.45 5.64 -7.14
CA TRP A 177 -17.80 4.79 -8.25
C TRP A 177 -18.13 3.37 -7.78
N LYS A 178 -19.23 2.82 -8.26
CA LYS A 178 -19.67 1.43 -8.00
C LYS A 178 -19.74 0.67 -9.30
N CYS A 179 -19.00 -0.43 -9.41
CA CYS A 179 -19.06 -1.31 -10.57
C CYS A 179 -20.36 -2.12 -10.55
N VAL A 180 -21.18 -1.94 -11.57
CA VAL A 180 -22.49 -2.62 -11.68
C VAL A 180 -22.50 -3.76 -12.69
N LYS A 181 -21.51 -3.81 -13.59
CA LYS A 181 -21.40 -4.87 -14.60
C LYS A 181 -20.71 -6.10 -14.01
N SER A 182 -21.32 -7.26 -14.16
CA SER A 182 -20.80 -8.53 -13.61
C SER A 182 -19.50 -8.97 -14.28
N ASN A 183 -19.40 -8.80 -15.61
CA ASN A 183 -18.23 -9.12 -16.44
C ASN A 183 -17.47 -7.86 -16.87
N ALA A 184 -17.34 -6.89 -15.96
CA ALA A 184 -16.60 -5.66 -16.22
C ALA A 184 -15.16 -5.97 -16.61
N GLU A 185 -14.66 -5.25 -17.62
CA GLU A 185 -13.29 -5.38 -18.10
C GLU A 185 -12.30 -5.05 -17.00
N LEU A 186 -11.28 -5.89 -16.88
CA LEU A 186 -10.15 -5.66 -15.98
C LEU A 186 -9.07 -4.84 -16.69
N PRO A 187 -8.30 -4.01 -15.94
CA PRO A 187 -7.12 -3.38 -16.50
C PRO A 187 -6.09 -4.45 -16.89
N PRO A 188 -5.14 -4.14 -17.76
CA PRO A 188 -4.07 -5.06 -18.08
C PRO A 188 -3.24 -5.42 -16.84
N PHE A 189 -2.58 -6.57 -16.88
CA PHE A 189 -1.58 -6.92 -15.88
C PHE A 189 -0.29 -6.18 -16.20
N TRP A 190 0.18 -5.36 -15.28
CA TRP A 190 1.45 -4.64 -15.42
C TRP A 190 2.59 -5.44 -14.78
N LYS A 191 3.71 -5.54 -15.47
CA LYS A 191 4.94 -6.20 -14.98
C LYS A 191 5.90 -5.22 -14.30
N SER A 192 5.65 -3.92 -14.45
CA SER A 192 6.47 -2.86 -13.86
C SER A 192 5.64 -1.61 -13.57
N GLU A 193 6.18 -0.72 -12.73
CA GLU A 193 5.61 0.60 -12.50
C GLU A 193 5.61 1.44 -13.77
N GLU A 194 6.63 1.28 -14.61
CA GLU A 194 6.74 1.96 -15.91
C GLU A 194 5.62 1.57 -16.87
N GLU A 195 5.30 0.27 -16.97
CA GLU A 195 4.18 -0.21 -17.78
C GLU A 195 2.85 0.40 -17.32
N PHE A 196 2.64 0.51 -15.99
CA PHE A 196 1.46 1.17 -15.45
C PHE A 196 1.40 2.66 -15.84
N PHE A 197 2.51 3.40 -15.70
CA PHE A 197 2.56 4.82 -16.07
C PHE A 197 2.36 5.03 -17.57
N ASN A 198 2.96 4.19 -18.40
CA ASN A 198 2.77 4.22 -19.86
C ASN A 198 1.30 3.96 -20.24
N TRP A 199 0.65 3.00 -19.58
CA TRP A 199 -0.75 2.68 -19.82
C TRP A 199 -1.69 3.85 -19.51
N ILE A 200 -1.43 4.63 -18.46
CA ILE A 200 -2.22 5.82 -18.13
C ILE A 200 -1.79 7.07 -18.90
N ASN A 201 -0.85 6.96 -19.85
CA ASN A 201 -0.27 8.08 -20.61
C ASN A 201 0.30 9.20 -19.73
N VAL A 202 0.98 8.82 -18.66
CA VAL A 202 1.65 9.74 -17.72
C VAL A 202 3.14 9.43 -17.70
N LYS A 203 3.98 10.47 -17.82
CA LYS A 203 5.43 10.30 -17.66
C LYS A 203 5.75 9.83 -16.24
N MET A 204 6.45 8.70 -16.13
CA MET A 204 6.97 8.25 -14.85
C MET A 204 8.09 9.17 -14.37
N LEU A 205 7.89 9.82 -13.24
CA LEU A 205 8.89 10.63 -12.58
C LEU A 205 9.65 9.82 -11.52
N PRO A 206 10.91 10.17 -11.19
CA PRO A 206 11.58 9.67 -10.01
C PRO A 206 10.72 9.87 -8.75
N PRO A 207 10.78 8.97 -7.76
CA PRO A 207 9.95 9.07 -6.55
C PRO A 207 9.99 10.42 -5.87
N GLU A 208 11.17 11.04 -5.79
CA GLU A 208 11.40 12.33 -5.13
C GLU A 208 10.63 13.49 -5.80
N GLN A 209 10.32 13.36 -7.08
CA GLN A 209 9.61 14.36 -7.88
C GLN A 209 8.09 14.13 -7.92
N ARG A 210 7.58 13.06 -7.32
CA ARG A 210 6.14 12.74 -7.31
C ARG A 210 5.39 13.53 -6.24
N ILE A 211 5.52 14.84 -6.30
CA ILE A 211 4.88 15.83 -5.42
C ILE A 211 4.14 16.86 -6.30
N VAL A 212 2.96 17.27 -5.83
CA VAL A 212 2.15 18.38 -6.41
C VAL A 212 1.72 19.26 -5.27
#